data_52d7219f917947e5e28b34fa7dc73a60
#
_entry.id   52d7219f917947e5e28b34fa7dc73a60
#
_cell.length_a   1.000
_cell.length_b   1.000
_cell.length_c   1.000
_cell.angle_alpha   90.00
_cell.angle_beta   90.00
_cell.angle_gamma   90.00
#
_symmetry.space_group_name_H-M   'P 1'
#
loop_
_entity.id
_entity.type
_entity.pdbx_description
1 polymer ?
#
loop_
_entity_poly.entity_id
_entity_poly.type
_entity_poly.pdbx_seq_one_letter_code
_entity_poly.pdbx_strand_id
1 'polypeptide(L)'
;SITGLIALGTVIWTAIGWVTFSRRATRDIFGLPPDRRSYVILKARDLLAALIFGASLIAGSLLSSASAVAMSWILSLLGWGSALDGLTSIRIGTVLVSFALLSGALAAMVRFLTGTSLHWSTIWPGALLGGGAMTILQFGAGFLLSYTPTNPLLATFAIFIGLLLWFRVNGVVMLVASSWIAVAAKDRDLPLLAQSDAERRAAEHQTLVAAARIRVREAHEARETAPWYRAWAAARAVHATEQELADLEASAPPPVDASSAFAQRLLADLQRPSKDVGGPR
;
A
#
# COMPACT_ATOMS: atom_id res chain seq x y z
N SER A 1 -8.09 -4.18 37.07
CA SER A 1 -9.39 -4.88 37.15
C SER A 1 -9.55 -5.83 35.96
N ILE A 2 -10.23 -6.95 36.13
CA ILE A 2 -10.49 -7.95 35.10
C ILE A 2 -11.21 -7.30 33.90
N THR A 3 -12.14 -6.39 34.16
CA THR A 3 -12.87 -5.62 33.16
C THR A 3 -11.92 -4.82 32.24
N GLY A 4 -10.87 -4.22 32.81
CA GLY A 4 -9.86 -3.49 32.03
C GLY A 4 -9.06 -4.37 31.10
N LEU A 5 -8.71 -5.61 31.52
CA LEU A 5 -8.01 -6.59 30.69
C LEU A 5 -8.89 -7.07 29.54
N ILE A 6 -10.17 -7.33 29.80
CA ILE A 6 -11.14 -7.73 28.77
C ILE A 6 -11.31 -6.58 27.75
N ALA A 7 -11.48 -5.36 28.22
CA ALA A 7 -11.60 -4.18 27.35
C ALA A 7 -10.35 -4.00 26.47
N LEU A 8 -9.15 -4.10 27.06
CA LEU A 8 -7.88 -4.02 26.31
C LEU A 8 -7.78 -5.13 25.26
N GLY A 9 -8.10 -6.36 25.62
CA GLY A 9 -8.12 -7.49 24.68
C GLY A 9 -9.08 -7.27 23.51
N THR A 10 -10.26 -6.74 23.78
CA THR A 10 -11.26 -6.41 22.75
C THR A 10 -10.77 -5.31 21.81
N VAL A 11 -10.16 -4.27 22.33
CA VAL A 11 -9.59 -3.18 21.52
C VAL A 11 -8.47 -3.70 20.61
N ILE A 12 -7.55 -4.49 21.16
CA ILE A 12 -6.45 -5.09 20.37
C ILE A 12 -7.02 -6.00 19.28
N TRP A 13 -7.99 -6.85 19.61
CA TRP A 13 -8.64 -7.75 18.63
C TRP A 13 -9.30 -6.98 17.48
N THR A 14 -10.05 -5.92 17.82
CA THR A 14 -10.72 -5.06 16.85
C THR A 14 -9.71 -4.32 15.97
N ALA A 15 -8.63 -3.79 16.56
CA ALA A 15 -7.56 -3.12 15.83
C ALA A 15 -6.87 -4.05 14.83
N ILE A 16 -6.54 -5.28 15.23
CA ILE A 16 -5.96 -6.30 14.34
C ILE A 16 -6.94 -6.64 13.21
N GLY A 17 -8.24 -6.76 13.51
CA GLY A 17 -9.29 -7.02 12.53
C GLY A 17 -9.37 -5.92 11.48
N TRP A 18 -9.35 -4.67 11.91
CA TRP A 18 -9.37 -3.50 11.04
C TRP A 18 -8.13 -3.43 10.13
N VAL A 19 -6.93 -3.64 10.68
CA VAL A 19 -5.68 -3.69 9.90
C VAL A 19 -5.73 -4.81 8.86
N THR A 20 -6.18 -6.01 9.26
CA THR A 20 -6.32 -7.16 8.34
C THR A 20 -7.26 -6.84 7.18
N PHE A 21 -8.42 -6.23 7.47
CA PHE A 21 -9.41 -5.85 6.46
C PHE A 21 -8.86 -4.78 5.51
N SER A 22 -8.27 -3.72 6.06
CA SER A 22 -7.69 -2.63 5.29
C SER A 22 -6.55 -3.12 4.39
N ARG A 23 -5.71 -4.04 4.89
CA ARG A 23 -4.66 -4.68 4.11
C ARG A 23 -5.22 -5.46 2.92
N ARG A 24 -6.27 -6.27 3.13
CA ARG A 24 -6.91 -7.04 2.05
C ARG A 24 -7.49 -6.10 1.00
N ALA A 25 -8.30 -5.13 1.41
CA ALA A 25 -8.92 -4.16 0.51
C ALA A 25 -7.89 -3.39 -0.33
N THR A 26 -6.80 -2.94 0.30
CA THR A 26 -5.74 -2.22 -0.41
C THR A 26 -4.98 -3.14 -1.38
N ARG A 27 -4.69 -4.40 -0.99
CA ARG A 27 -4.03 -5.38 -1.88
C ARG A 27 -4.91 -5.73 -3.09
N ASP A 28 -6.22 -5.84 -2.90
CA ASP A 28 -7.17 -6.11 -3.99
C ASP A 28 -7.15 -4.95 -5.01
N ILE A 29 -7.09 -3.69 -4.55
CA ILE A 29 -6.96 -2.51 -5.43
C ILE A 29 -5.67 -2.56 -6.25
N PHE A 30 -4.56 -2.99 -5.64
CA PHE A 30 -3.29 -3.14 -6.34
C PHE A 30 -3.21 -4.39 -7.23
N GLY A 31 -4.27 -5.22 -7.29
CA GLY A 31 -4.28 -6.47 -8.04
C GLY A 31 -3.25 -7.48 -7.53
N LEU A 32 -2.85 -7.40 -6.26
CA LEU A 32 -1.84 -8.27 -5.69
C LEU A 32 -2.46 -9.62 -5.28
N PRO A 33 -1.78 -10.74 -5.56
CA PRO A 33 -2.27 -12.06 -5.14
C PRO A 33 -2.37 -12.15 -3.61
N PRO A 34 -3.22 -13.07 -3.10
CA PRO A 34 -3.32 -13.33 -1.67
C PRO A 34 -1.93 -13.60 -1.06
N ASP A 35 -1.69 -13.07 0.13
CA ASP A 35 -0.41 -13.25 0.80
C ASP A 35 -0.28 -14.71 1.28
N ARG A 36 0.70 -15.45 0.74
CA ARG A 36 0.94 -16.87 1.03
C ARG A 36 1.76 -17.10 2.31
N ARG A 37 2.08 -16.06 3.06
CA ARG A 37 2.83 -16.18 4.31
C ARG A 37 2.01 -16.91 5.36
N SER A 38 2.70 -17.54 6.32
CA SER A 38 2.06 -18.19 7.48
C SER A 38 1.11 -17.24 8.19
N TYR A 39 -0.06 -17.74 8.56
CA TYR A 39 -1.11 -16.99 9.28
C TYR A 39 -0.56 -16.28 10.53
N VAL A 40 0.34 -16.93 11.26
CA VAL A 40 0.96 -16.38 12.48
C VAL A 40 1.81 -15.15 12.16
N ILE A 41 2.64 -15.23 11.11
CA ILE A 41 3.49 -14.10 10.66
C ILE A 41 2.62 -12.93 10.20
N LEU A 42 1.54 -13.22 9.46
CA LEU A 42 0.60 -12.19 9.04
C LEU A 42 -0.04 -11.48 10.25
N LYS A 43 -0.50 -12.25 11.23
CA LYS A 43 -1.13 -11.69 12.44
C LYS A 43 -0.15 -10.91 13.32
N ALA A 44 1.09 -11.38 13.45
CA ALA A 44 2.14 -10.65 14.16
C ALA A 44 2.44 -9.30 13.47
N ARG A 45 2.47 -9.28 12.14
CA ARG A 45 2.66 -8.05 11.36
C ARG A 45 1.47 -7.10 11.47
N ASP A 46 0.24 -7.62 11.44
CA ASP A 46 -0.98 -6.83 11.63
C ASP A 46 -1.01 -6.23 13.05
N LEU A 47 -0.60 -6.98 14.08
CA LEU A 47 -0.46 -6.49 15.45
C LEU A 47 0.60 -5.38 15.53
N LEU A 48 1.78 -5.59 14.92
CA LEU A 48 2.83 -4.56 14.91
C LEU A 48 2.36 -3.29 14.21
N ALA A 49 1.66 -3.41 13.08
CA ALA A 49 1.08 -2.26 12.38
C ALA A 49 0.02 -1.55 13.24
N ALA A 50 -0.84 -2.30 13.96
CA ALA A 50 -1.82 -1.73 14.89
C ALA A 50 -1.15 -0.99 16.06
N LEU A 51 -0.06 -1.54 16.61
CA LEU A 51 0.71 -0.89 17.69
C LEU A 51 1.41 0.38 17.20
N ILE A 52 2.03 0.36 16.02
CA ILE A 52 2.66 1.55 15.41
C ILE A 52 1.60 2.63 15.16
N PHE A 53 0.44 2.24 14.61
CA PHE A 53 -0.66 3.17 14.38
C PHE A 53 -1.20 3.74 15.68
N GLY A 54 -1.44 2.92 16.70
CA GLY A 54 -1.87 3.34 18.03
C GLY A 54 -0.86 4.30 18.69
N ALA A 55 0.43 3.96 18.63
CA ALA A 55 1.48 4.83 19.15
C ALA A 55 1.55 6.18 18.39
N SER A 56 1.33 6.16 17.07
CA SER A 56 1.26 7.37 16.24
C SER A 56 0.07 8.26 16.62
N LEU A 57 -1.09 7.68 16.97
CA LEU A 57 -2.24 8.43 17.45
C LEU A 57 -1.96 9.08 18.80
N ILE A 58 -1.34 8.35 19.73
CA ILE A 58 -0.95 8.90 21.05
C ILE A 58 0.07 10.03 20.87
N ALA A 59 1.10 9.81 20.06
CA ALA A 59 2.10 10.83 19.77
C ALA A 59 1.46 12.06 19.09
N GLY A 60 0.55 11.86 18.13
CA GLY A 60 -0.20 12.92 17.46
C GLY A 60 -1.08 13.71 18.44
N SER A 61 -1.73 13.03 19.39
CA SER A 61 -2.53 13.68 20.44
C SER A 61 -1.67 14.53 21.38
N LEU A 62 -0.52 13.99 21.81
CA LEU A 62 0.45 14.73 22.63
C LEU A 62 1.02 15.93 21.87
N LEU A 63 1.36 15.76 20.61
CA LEU A 63 1.87 16.83 19.75
C LEU A 63 0.78 17.90 19.49
N SER A 64 -0.48 17.49 19.35
CA SER A 64 -1.61 18.40 19.20
C SER A 64 -1.82 19.28 20.43
N SER A 65 -1.65 18.73 21.63
CA SER A 65 -1.72 19.53 22.87
C SER A 65 -0.53 20.50 23.03
N ALA A 66 0.64 20.14 22.50
CA ALA A 66 1.83 21.00 22.48
C ALA A 66 1.90 21.93 21.24
N SER A 67 0.97 21.79 20.29
CA SER A 67 1.04 22.46 18.99
C SER A 67 0.99 23.98 19.06
N ALA A 68 0.27 24.55 20.04
CA ALA A 68 0.22 26.00 20.23
C ALA A 68 1.61 26.58 20.57
N VAL A 69 2.37 25.88 21.42
CA VAL A 69 3.73 26.29 21.81
C VAL A 69 4.73 26.02 20.67
N ALA A 70 4.65 24.82 20.05
CA ALA A 70 5.53 24.48 18.94
C ALA A 70 5.30 25.38 17.72
N MET A 71 4.07 25.75 17.43
CA MET A 71 3.71 26.63 16.31
C MET A 71 4.25 28.04 16.52
N SER A 72 4.08 28.61 17.72
CA SER A 72 4.66 29.92 18.03
C SER A 72 6.16 29.93 17.88
N TRP A 73 6.83 28.84 18.24
CA TRP A 73 8.28 28.68 18.11
C TRP A 73 8.70 28.56 16.64
N ILE A 74 8.01 27.75 15.82
CA ILE A 74 8.27 27.61 14.38
C ILE A 74 8.02 28.92 13.65
N LEU A 75 6.96 29.64 13.95
CA LEU A 75 6.63 30.93 13.33
C LEU A 75 7.66 32.02 13.71
N SER A 76 8.16 31.98 14.95
CA SER A 76 9.26 32.88 15.37
C SER A 76 10.56 32.61 14.62
N LEU A 77 10.88 31.32 14.36
CA LEU A 77 12.04 30.92 13.56
C LEU A 77 11.95 31.33 12.10
N LEU A 78 10.73 31.29 11.53
CA LEU A 78 10.45 31.69 10.14
C LEU A 78 10.29 33.23 9.98
N GLY A 79 10.36 34.00 11.07
CA GLY A 79 10.21 35.45 11.04
C GLY A 79 8.78 35.94 10.79
N TRP A 80 7.78 35.05 10.83
CA TRP A 80 6.38 35.33 10.56
C TRP A 80 5.55 35.59 11.83
N GLY A 81 6.19 35.55 13.00
CA GLY A 81 5.53 35.70 14.30
C GLY A 81 4.81 37.03 14.53
N SER A 82 5.14 38.07 13.78
CA SER A 82 4.49 39.40 13.85
C SER A 82 3.47 39.68 12.75
N ALA A 83 3.36 38.81 11.73
CA ALA A 83 2.53 39.07 10.55
C ALA A 83 1.10 38.49 10.65
N LEU A 84 0.85 37.58 11.59
CA LEU A 84 -0.44 36.92 11.75
C LEU A 84 -0.93 37.06 13.20
N ASP A 85 -2.21 37.35 13.36
CA ASP A 85 -2.85 37.28 14.69
C ASP A 85 -2.68 35.89 15.29
N GLY A 86 -2.36 35.79 16.60
CA GLY A 86 -2.02 34.52 17.26
C GLY A 86 -3.06 33.42 17.05
N LEU A 87 -4.34 33.72 16.97
CA LEU A 87 -5.42 32.77 16.69
C LEU A 87 -5.38 32.22 15.26
N THR A 88 -5.08 33.07 14.28
CA THR A 88 -4.98 32.66 12.87
C THR A 88 -3.77 31.75 12.64
N SER A 89 -2.65 32.07 13.25
CA SER A 89 -1.42 31.25 13.22
C SER A 89 -1.66 29.86 13.79
N ILE A 90 -2.34 29.75 14.93
CA ILE A 90 -2.69 28.47 15.56
C ILE A 90 -3.61 27.64 14.64
N ARG A 91 -4.61 28.26 14.03
CA ARG A 91 -5.53 27.55 13.11
C ARG A 91 -4.81 26.99 11.89
N ILE A 92 -4.02 27.81 11.21
CA ILE A 92 -3.24 27.40 10.02
C ILE A 92 -2.29 26.25 10.42
N GLY A 93 -1.59 26.40 11.54
CA GLY A 93 -0.69 25.39 12.03
C GLY A 93 -1.37 24.04 12.32
N THR A 94 -2.53 24.07 12.95
CA THR A 94 -3.32 22.86 13.23
C THR A 94 -3.74 22.18 11.92
N VAL A 95 -4.16 22.93 10.89
CA VAL A 95 -4.51 22.39 9.58
C VAL A 95 -3.32 21.74 8.93
N LEU A 96 -2.16 22.40 8.89
CA LEU A 96 -0.94 21.89 8.28
C LEU A 96 -0.41 20.64 8.98
N VAL A 97 -0.42 20.63 10.31
CA VAL A 97 -0.01 19.46 11.12
C VAL A 97 -0.97 18.29 10.87
N SER A 98 -2.27 18.52 10.90
CA SER A 98 -3.28 17.48 10.61
C SER A 98 -3.10 16.93 9.20
N PHE A 99 -2.92 17.79 8.21
CA PHE A 99 -2.66 17.39 6.83
C PHE A 99 -1.39 16.54 6.69
N ALA A 100 -0.30 16.96 7.31
CA ALA A 100 0.97 16.22 7.27
C ALA A 100 0.86 14.86 7.96
N LEU A 101 0.21 14.80 9.13
CA LEU A 101 -0.01 13.55 9.88
C LEU A 101 -0.92 12.58 9.12
N LEU A 102 -2.04 13.05 8.57
CA LEU A 102 -2.97 12.21 7.81
C LEU A 102 -2.35 11.72 6.51
N SER A 103 -1.61 12.58 5.80
CA SER A 103 -0.88 12.19 4.59
C SER A 103 0.22 11.17 4.90
N GLY A 104 0.99 11.40 5.96
CA GLY A 104 2.03 10.48 6.41
C GLY A 104 1.47 9.14 6.88
N ALA A 105 0.37 9.15 7.63
CA ALA A 105 -0.32 7.94 8.06
C ALA A 105 -0.85 7.13 6.88
N LEU A 106 -1.45 7.79 5.88
CA LEU A 106 -1.94 7.15 4.67
C LEU A 106 -0.80 6.57 3.83
N ALA A 107 0.30 7.31 3.66
CA ALA A 107 1.49 6.82 2.96
C ALA A 107 2.10 5.60 3.66
N ALA A 108 2.25 5.66 4.97
CA ALA A 108 2.75 4.55 5.78
C ALA A 108 1.80 3.34 5.69
N MET A 109 0.50 3.57 5.80
CA MET A 109 -0.51 2.54 5.72
C MET A 109 -0.45 1.82 4.37
N VAL A 110 -0.45 2.54 3.24
CA VAL A 110 -0.33 1.94 1.91
C VAL A 110 0.96 1.13 1.82
N ARG A 111 2.11 1.68 2.20
CA ARG A 111 3.40 0.99 2.11
C ARG A 111 3.49 -0.25 2.98
N PHE A 112 3.05 -0.16 4.25
CA PHE A 112 3.15 -1.28 5.20
C PHE A 112 2.07 -2.35 4.95
N LEU A 113 0.84 -1.95 4.60
CA LEU A 113 -0.24 -2.89 4.40
C LEU A 113 -0.11 -3.66 3.09
N THR A 114 0.27 -2.99 2.00
CA THR A 114 0.45 -3.67 0.71
C THR A 114 1.73 -4.51 0.68
N GLY A 115 2.76 -4.11 1.44
CA GLY A 115 4.10 -4.71 1.38
C GLY A 115 4.75 -4.51 0.02
N THR A 116 4.38 -3.45 -0.70
CA THR A 116 4.94 -3.12 -2.01
C THR A 116 6.37 -2.59 -1.90
N SER A 117 7.16 -2.82 -2.95
CA SER A 117 8.50 -2.25 -3.12
C SER A 117 8.49 -0.84 -3.70
N LEU A 118 7.31 -0.20 -3.78
CA LEU A 118 7.15 1.12 -4.37
C LEU A 118 8.02 2.16 -3.66
N HIS A 119 8.65 3.00 -4.46
CA HIS A 119 9.43 4.12 -3.93
C HIS A 119 8.50 5.17 -3.30
N TRP A 120 8.98 5.83 -2.24
CA TRP A 120 8.19 6.86 -1.54
C TRP A 120 7.68 7.96 -2.45
N SER A 121 8.46 8.36 -3.48
CA SER A 121 8.07 9.37 -4.46
C SER A 121 6.80 9.01 -5.26
N THR A 122 6.50 7.72 -5.42
CA THR A 122 5.28 7.25 -6.10
C THR A 122 4.07 7.25 -5.17
N ILE A 123 4.31 7.04 -3.86
CA ILE A 123 3.24 6.99 -2.84
C ILE A 123 2.79 8.38 -2.42
N TRP A 124 3.72 9.33 -2.27
CA TRP A 124 3.45 10.65 -1.74
C TRP A 124 2.33 11.43 -2.46
N PRO A 125 2.24 11.49 -3.81
CA PRO A 125 1.19 12.28 -4.47
C PRO A 125 -0.22 11.79 -4.10
N GLY A 126 -0.45 10.48 -4.12
CA GLY A 126 -1.74 9.92 -3.71
C GLY A 126 -2.01 10.06 -2.21
N ALA A 127 -0.98 9.95 -1.38
CA ALA A 127 -1.09 10.16 0.06
C ALA A 127 -1.41 11.62 0.42
N LEU A 128 -0.84 12.59 -0.28
CA LEU A 128 -1.16 14.01 -0.10
C LEU A 128 -2.60 14.31 -0.53
N LEU A 129 -3.07 13.76 -1.64
CA LEU A 129 -4.46 13.90 -2.08
C LEU A 129 -5.43 13.30 -1.06
N GLY A 130 -5.16 12.08 -0.60
CA GLY A 130 -5.99 11.41 0.40
C GLY A 130 -5.96 12.10 1.76
N GLY A 131 -4.78 12.50 2.23
CA GLY A 131 -4.61 13.25 3.48
C GLY A 131 -5.29 14.63 3.42
N GLY A 132 -5.22 15.32 2.28
CA GLY A 132 -5.94 16.56 2.05
C GLY A 132 -7.46 16.38 2.12
N ALA A 133 -7.99 15.36 1.43
CA ALA A 133 -9.41 15.04 1.49
C ALA A 133 -9.87 14.68 2.92
N MET A 134 -9.07 13.89 3.66
CA MET A 134 -9.35 13.57 5.07
C MET A 134 -9.30 14.81 5.96
N THR A 135 -8.37 15.72 5.73
CA THR A 135 -8.27 16.98 6.46
C THR A 135 -9.52 17.85 6.24
N ILE A 136 -9.94 18.02 4.98
CA ILE A 136 -11.16 18.76 4.65
C ILE A 136 -12.38 18.10 5.31
N LEU A 137 -12.47 16.78 5.26
CA LEU A 137 -13.56 16.03 5.87
C LEU A 137 -13.60 16.22 7.39
N GLN A 138 -12.43 16.26 8.04
CA GLN A 138 -12.31 16.47 9.49
C GLN A 138 -12.87 17.83 9.91
N PHE A 139 -12.57 18.90 9.16
CA PHE A 139 -13.15 20.21 9.41
C PHE A 139 -14.65 20.26 9.10
N GLY A 140 -15.09 19.61 8.01
CA GLY A 140 -16.50 19.45 7.67
C GLY A 140 -17.33 18.75 8.75
N ALA A 141 -16.77 17.71 9.36
CA ALA A 141 -17.42 17.03 10.49
C ALA A 141 -17.57 17.94 11.72
N GLY A 142 -16.57 18.75 12.06
CA GLY A 142 -16.65 19.74 13.13
C GLY A 142 -17.79 20.74 12.91
N PHE A 143 -17.95 21.21 11.66
CA PHE A 143 -19.05 22.08 11.26
C PHE A 143 -20.41 21.37 11.42
N LEU A 144 -20.50 20.11 10.96
CA LEU A 144 -21.76 19.34 11.04
C LEU A 144 -22.21 19.11 12.49
N LEU A 145 -21.27 18.86 13.41
CA LEU A 145 -21.54 18.69 14.84
C LEU A 145 -22.10 19.95 15.52
N SER A 146 -21.84 21.14 14.97
CA SER A 146 -22.39 22.40 15.51
C SER A 146 -23.92 22.51 15.32
N TYR A 147 -24.51 21.71 14.42
CA TYR A 147 -25.96 21.63 14.16
C TYR A 147 -26.67 20.49 14.90
N THR A 148 -26.11 20.03 16.03
CA THR A 148 -26.70 18.92 16.77
C THR A 148 -28.12 19.31 17.30
N PRO A 149 -29.14 18.45 17.08
CA PRO A 149 -30.50 18.70 17.51
C PRO A 149 -30.57 18.84 19.03
N THR A 150 -31.43 19.73 19.51
CA THR A 150 -31.66 19.96 20.96
C THR A 150 -32.38 18.80 21.65
N ASN A 151 -33.09 17.97 20.89
CA ASN A 151 -33.76 16.77 21.39
C ASN A 151 -32.73 15.64 21.63
N PRO A 152 -32.55 15.14 22.88
CA PRO A 152 -31.53 14.16 23.22
C PRO A 152 -31.60 12.84 22.44
N LEU A 153 -32.80 12.34 22.18
CA LEU A 153 -33.00 11.11 21.37
C LEU A 153 -32.55 11.33 19.93
N LEU A 154 -32.97 12.45 19.34
CA LEU A 154 -32.59 12.79 17.95
C LEU A 154 -31.08 13.05 17.83
N ALA A 155 -30.50 13.68 18.84
CA ALA A 155 -29.04 13.91 18.93
C ALA A 155 -28.27 12.59 18.95
N THR A 156 -28.72 11.61 19.75
CA THR A 156 -28.07 10.29 19.82
C THR A 156 -28.11 9.57 18.46
N PHE A 157 -29.25 9.55 17.78
CA PHE A 157 -29.37 8.95 16.44
C PHE A 157 -28.54 9.70 15.41
N ALA A 158 -28.53 11.03 15.43
CA ALA A 158 -27.76 11.85 14.51
C ALA A 158 -26.24 11.59 14.67
N ILE A 159 -25.75 11.45 15.90
CA ILE A 159 -24.34 11.13 16.19
C ILE A 159 -24.00 9.74 15.65
N PHE A 160 -24.87 8.75 15.84
CA PHE A 160 -24.63 7.38 15.38
C PHE A 160 -24.59 7.30 13.85
N ILE A 161 -25.55 7.90 13.17
CA ILE A 161 -25.60 7.98 11.70
C ILE A 161 -24.40 8.78 11.18
N GLY A 162 -24.07 9.91 11.80
CA GLY A 162 -22.93 10.73 11.46
C GLY A 162 -21.61 9.97 11.58
N LEU A 163 -21.44 9.15 12.62
CA LEU A 163 -20.26 8.31 12.80
C LEU A 163 -20.15 7.23 11.75
N LEU A 164 -21.25 6.56 11.39
CA LEU A 164 -21.27 5.56 10.30
C LEU A 164 -20.93 6.21 8.96
N LEU A 165 -21.51 7.37 8.67
CA LEU A 165 -21.21 8.13 7.46
C LEU A 165 -19.73 8.55 7.43
N TRP A 166 -19.21 9.02 8.57
CA TRP A 166 -17.80 9.38 8.73
C TRP A 166 -16.86 8.22 8.38
N PHE A 167 -17.08 7.03 8.95
CA PHE A 167 -16.27 5.86 8.63
C PHE A 167 -16.39 5.45 7.17
N ARG A 168 -17.60 5.51 6.61
CA ARG A 168 -17.83 5.20 5.20
C ARG A 168 -17.03 6.14 4.29
N VAL A 169 -17.14 7.44 4.51
CA VAL A 169 -16.46 8.44 3.66
C VAL A 169 -14.93 8.35 3.81
N ASN A 170 -14.41 8.17 5.04
CA ASN A 170 -12.99 7.92 5.24
C ASN A 170 -12.50 6.66 4.50
N GLY A 171 -13.29 5.58 4.53
CA GLY A 171 -13.00 4.37 3.77
C GLY A 171 -12.92 4.63 2.26
N VAL A 172 -13.87 5.38 1.71
CA VAL A 172 -13.87 5.76 0.29
C VAL A 172 -12.63 6.60 -0.05
N VAL A 173 -12.31 7.62 0.74
CA VAL A 173 -11.12 8.46 0.52
C VAL A 173 -9.84 7.61 0.51
N MET A 174 -9.72 6.69 1.47
CA MET A 174 -8.59 5.76 1.54
C MET A 174 -8.48 4.89 0.27
N LEU A 175 -9.60 4.33 -0.19
CA LEU A 175 -9.64 3.48 -1.38
C LEU A 175 -9.29 4.28 -2.64
N VAL A 176 -9.82 5.50 -2.79
CA VAL A 176 -9.52 6.39 -3.93
C VAL A 176 -8.03 6.78 -3.94
N ALA A 177 -7.47 7.15 -2.80
CA ALA A 177 -6.04 7.46 -2.69
C ALA A 177 -5.16 6.24 -3.02
N SER A 178 -5.54 5.05 -2.55
CA SER A 178 -4.85 3.80 -2.87
C SER A 178 -4.93 3.46 -4.36
N SER A 179 -6.10 3.67 -4.98
CA SER A 179 -6.31 3.46 -6.42
C SER A 179 -5.44 4.43 -7.24
N TRP A 180 -5.35 5.69 -6.82
CA TRP A 180 -4.46 6.66 -7.47
C TRP A 180 -3.00 6.22 -7.45
N ILE A 181 -2.52 5.73 -6.30
CA ILE A 181 -1.15 5.23 -6.16
C ILE A 181 -0.95 3.99 -7.04
N ALA A 182 -1.93 3.08 -7.09
CA ALA A 182 -1.86 1.87 -7.91
C ALA A 182 -1.78 2.19 -9.40
N VAL A 183 -2.60 3.13 -9.89
CA VAL A 183 -2.58 3.60 -11.28
C VAL A 183 -1.26 4.29 -11.60
N ALA A 184 -0.79 5.20 -10.74
CA ALA A 184 0.49 5.89 -10.92
C ALA A 184 1.70 4.94 -10.94
N ALA A 185 1.63 3.84 -10.21
CA ALA A 185 2.65 2.79 -10.24
C ALA A 185 2.59 1.99 -11.56
N LYS A 186 1.38 1.67 -12.02
CA LYS A 186 1.16 0.95 -13.28
C LYS A 186 1.58 1.77 -14.50
N ASP A 187 1.26 3.06 -14.53
CA ASP A 187 1.64 3.97 -15.63
C ASP A 187 3.17 4.13 -15.77
N ARG A 188 3.91 3.85 -14.70
CA ARG A 188 5.38 3.88 -14.68
C ARG A 188 6.01 2.49 -14.81
N ASP A 189 5.25 1.46 -15.10
CA ASP A 189 5.69 0.05 -15.17
C ASP A 189 6.52 -0.40 -13.95
N LEU A 190 6.19 0.14 -12.76
CA LEU A 190 6.93 -0.18 -11.55
C LEU A 190 6.51 -1.54 -10.99
N PRO A 191 7.47 -2.43 -10.64
CA PRO A 191 7.15 -3.70 -10.03
C PRO A 191 6.54 -3.47 -8.64
N LEU A 192 5.29 -3.88 -8.46
CA LEU A 192 4.54 -3.71 -7.20
C LEU A 192 5.09 -4.58 -6.07
N LEU A 193 5.63 -5.75 -6.39
CA LEU A 193 6.28 -6.65 -5.44
C LEU A 193 7.77 -6.70 -5.72
N ALA A 194 8.57 -6.70 -4.65
CA ALA A 194 9.97 -7.07 -4.77
C ALA A 194 10.04 -8.56 -5.14
N GLN A 195 10.18 -8.86 -6.43
CA GLN A 195 10.45 -10.21 -6.89
C GLN A 195 11.90 -10.56 -6.58
N SER A 196 12.13 -11.75 -6.06
CA SER A 196 13.50 -12.26 -6.00
C SER A 196 14.00 -12.53 -7.43
N ASP A 197 15.33 -12.49 -7.64
CA ASP A 197 15.89 -12.79 -8.96
C ASP A 197 15.48 -14.18 -9.48
N ALA A 198 15.19 -15.11 -8.56
CA ALA A 198 14.67 -16.43 -8.90
C ALA A 198 13.20 -16.37 -9.37
N GLU A 199 12.33 -15.61 -8.68
CA GLU A 199 10.93 -15.40 -9.09
C GLU A 199 10.84 -14.66 -10.43
N ARG A 200 11.73 -13.69 -10.64
CA ARG A 200 11.82 -12.95 -11.92
C ARG A 200 12.22 -13.87 -13.06
N ARG A 201 13.27 -14.67 -12.89
CA ARG A 201 13.69 -15.67 -13.90
C ARG A 201 12.60 -16.70 -14.16
N ALA A 202 11.89 -17.16 -13.13
CA ALA A 202 10.78 -18.08 -13.30
C ALA A 202 9.61 -17.45 -14.08
N ALA A 203 9.28 -16.19 -13.84
CA ALA A 203 8.26 -15.46 -14.59
C ALA A 203 8.67 -15.20 -16.03
N GLU A 204 9.91 -14.79 -16.27
CA GLU A 204 10.48 -14.62 -17.63
C GLU A 204 10.44 -15.94 -18.41
N HIS A 205 10.85 -17.03 -17.79
CA HIS A 205 10.78 -18.36 -18.39
C HIS A 205 9.34 -18.78 -18.73
N GLN A 206 8.37 -18.54 -17.85
CA GLN A 206 6.96 -18.83 -18.13
C GLN A 206 6.42 -18.03 -19.34
N THR A 207 6.84 -16.77 -19.50
CA THR A 207 6.44 -15.96 -20.66
C THR A 207 7.04 -16.49 -21.96
N LEU A 208 8.29 -16.95 -21.93
CA LEU A 208 8.95 -17.56 -23.07
C LEU A 208 8.28 -18.88 -23.50
N VAL A 209 7.95 -19.73 -22.52
CA VAL A 209 7.21 -20.99 -22.79
C VAL A 209 5.82 -20.71 -23.35
N ALA A 210 5.11 -19.70 -22.82
CA ALA A 210 3.79 -19.30 -23.34
C ALA A 210 3.90 -18.81 -24.80
N ALA A 211 4.90 -18.00 -25.13
CA ALA A 211 5.15 -17.53 -26.48
C ALA A 211 5.53 -18.68 -27.42
N ALA A 212 6.34 -19.64 -26.99
CA ALA A 212 6.69 -20.82 -27.77
C ALA A 212 5.46 -21.70 -28.07
N ARG A 213 4.56 -21.88 -27.09
CA ARG A 213 3.29 -22.60 -27.29
C ARG A 213 2.39 -21.95 -28.33
N ILE A 214 2.35 -20.62 -28.39
CA ILE A 214 1.61 -19.89 -29.43
C ILE A 214 2.23 -20.18 -30.79
N ARG A 215 3.58 -20.10 -30.93
CA ARG A 215 4.29 -20.40 -32.20
C ARG A 215 4.08 -21.83 -32.67
N VAL A 216 4.07 -22.80 -31.76
CA VAL A 216 3.75 -24.20 -32.12
C VAL A 216 2.34 -24.29 -32.69
N ARG A 217 1.36 -23.65 -32.05
CA ARG A 217 -0.02 -23.66 -32.56
C ARG A 217 -0.14 -23.00 -33.93
N GLU A 218 0.48 -21.83 -34.12
CA GLU A 218 0.50 -21.14 -35.42
C GLU A 218 1.18 -21.99 -36.51
N ALA A 219 2.27 -22.71 -36.20
CA ALA A 219 2.93 -23.59 -37.09
C ALA A 219 2.06 -24.79 -37.48
N HIS A 220 1.28 -25.35 -36.55
CA HIS A 220 0.30 -26.41 -36.86
C HIS A 220 -0.83 -25.90 -37.77
N GLU A 221 -1.41 -24.75 -37.48
CA GLU A 221 -2.45 -24.12 -38.33
C GLU A 221 -1.92 -23.81 -39.73
N ALA A 222 -0.69 -23.31 -39.84
CA ALA A 222 -0.02 -23.06 -41.10
C ALA A 222 0.23 -24.36 -41.89
N ARG A 223 0.53 -25.47 -41.21
CA ARG A 223 0.68 -26.79 -41.85
C ARG A 223 -0.62 -27.33 -42.40
N GLU A 224 -1.73 -27.17 -41.69
CA GLU A 224 -3.07 -27.61 -42.11
C GLU A 224 -3.56 -26.85 -43.37
N THR A 225 -3.19 -25.59 -43.50
CA THR A 225 -3.59 -24.73 -44.64
C THR A 225 -2.56 -24.71 -45.77
N ALA A 226 -1.40 -25.36 -45.61
CA ALA A 226 -0.31 -25.32 -46.57
C ALA A 226 -0.64 -26.10 -47.87
N PRO A 227 -0.44 -25.51 -49.03
CA PRO A 227 -0.54 -26.25 -50.31
C PRO A 227 0.51 -27.36 -50.35
N TRP A 228 0.21 -28.45 -51.12
CA TRP A 228 1.02 -29.66 -51.16
C TRP A 228 2.52 -29.43 -51.44
N TYR A 229 2.88 -28.43 -52.24
CA TYR A 229 4.30 -28.09 -52.55
C TYR A 229 5.04 -27.39 -51.39
N ARG A 230 4.31 -26.89 -50.36
CA ARG A 230 4.89 -26.31 -49.15
C ARG A 230 4.74 -27.20 -47.93
N ALA A 231 4.03 -28.32 -48.04
CA ALA A 231 3.75 -29.21 -46.90
C ALA A 231 5.01 -29.69 -46.20
N TRP A 232 6.08 -29.96 -46.92
CA TRP A 232 7.36 -30.35 -46.32
C TRP A 232 8.05 -29.20 -45.55
N ALA A 233 8.01 -27.98 -46.07
CA ALA A 233 8.55 -26.80 -45.35
C ALA A 233 7.75 -26.51 -44.12
N ALA A 234 6.41 -26.61 -44.17
CA ALA A 234 5.53 -26.45 -43.03
C ALA A 234 5.77 -27.54 -41.95
N ALA A 235 5.96 -28.78 -42.33
CA ALA A 235 6.29 -29.86 -41.40
C ALA A 235 7.62 -29.62 -40.67
N ARG A 236 8.65 -29.12 -41.36
CA ARG A 236 9.92 -28.74 -40.73
C ARG A 236 9.76 -27.57 -39.73
N ALA A 237 8.92 -26.59 -40.06
CA ALA A 237 8.62 -25.48 -39.15
C ALA A 237 7.94 -25.95 -37.86
N VAL A 238 6.99 -26.89 -37.95
CA VAL A 238 6.37 -27.51 -36.77
C VAL A 238 7.43 -28.20 -35.92
N HIS A 239 8.27 -29.08 -36.50
CA HIS A 239 9.31 -29.73 -35.71
C HIS A 239 10.30 -28.78 -35.06
N ALA A 240 10.68 -27.69 -35.74
CA ALA A 240 11.58 -26.69 -35.18
C ALA A 240 10.94 -25.95 -33.98
N THR A 241 9.67 -25.60 -34.08
CA THR A 241 8.94 -24.92 -32.94
C THR A 241 8.65 -25.87 -31.81
N GLU A 242 8.37 -27.15 -32.05
CA GLU A 242 8.22 -28.19 -31.04
C GLU A 242 9.54 -28.44 -30.28
N GLN A 243 10.67 -28.49 -30.99
CA GLN A 243 12.00 -28.61 -30.38
C GLN A 243 12.32 -27.40 -29.53
N GLU A 244 12.06 -26.17 -30.00
CA GLU A 244 12.24 -24.96 -29.22
C GLU A 244 11.41 -24.97 -27.91
N LEU A 245 10.16 -25.42 -27.99
CA LEU A 245 9.32 -25.58 -26.81
C LEU A 245 9.89 -26.62 -25.84
N ALA A 246 10.33 -27.76 -26.32
CA ALA A 246 10.91 -28.81 -25.50
C ALA A 246 12.21 -28.35 -24.80
N ASP A 247 13.08 -27.63 -25.53
CA ASP A 247 14.30 -27.06 -24.95
C ASP A 247 14.03 -26.02 -23.90
N LEU A 248 13.03 -25.17 -24.14
CA LEU A 248 12.57 -24.20 -23.09
C LEU A 248 11.99 -24.91 -21.88
N GLU A 249 11.16 -25.93 -22.06
CA GLU A 249 10.59 -26.69 -20.92
C GLU A 249 11.68 -27.45 -20.14
N ALA A 250 12.71 -27.94 -20.81
CA ALA A 250 13.84 -28.61 -20.16
C ALA A 250 14.76 -27.64 -19.40
N SER A 251 14.83 -26.38 -19.82
CA SER A 251 15.61 -25.34 -19.15
C SER A 251 14.88 -24.65 -17.98
N ALA A 252 13.78 -25.22 -17.51
CA ALA A 252 12.98 -24.63 -16.44
C ALA A 252 13.83 -24.34 -15.19
N PRO A 253 13.78 -23.10 -14.67
CA PRO A 253 14.49 -22.76 -13.45
C PRO A 253 13.93 -23.58 -12.27
N PRO A 254 14.75 -23.89 -11.25
CA PRO A 254 14.30 -24.68 -10.10
C PRO A 254 13.10 -24.00 -9.43
N PRO A 255 12.15 -24.80 -8.90
CA PRO A 255 10.97 -24.25 -8.26
C PRO A 255 11.38 -23.34 -7.10
N VAL A 256 10.80 -22.14 -7.09
CA VAL A 256 11.07 -21.14 -6.04
C VAL A 256 10.26 -21.52 -4.81
N ASP A 257 10.88 -22.19 -3.86
CA ASP A 257 10.29 -22.42 -2.54
C ASP A 257 10.12 -21.10 -1.80
N ALA A 258 8.91 -20.81 -1.33
CA ALA A 258 8.61 -19.56 -0.62
C ALA A 258 9.50 -19.32 0.61
N SER A 259 10.04 -20.39 1.22
CA SER A 259 10.97 -20.35 2.35
C SER A 259 12.39 -19.92 1.92
N SER A 260 12.87 -20.40 0.77
CA SER A 260 14.20 -20.05 0.23
C SER A 260 14.24 -18.61 -0.29
N ALA A 261 13.17 -18.17 -0.93
CA ALA A 261 13.03 -16.78 -1.38
C ALA A 261 13.02 -15.78 -0.21
N PHE A 262 12.41 -16.12 0.92
CA PHE A 262 12.43 -15.29 2.13
C PHE A 262 13.84 -15.20 2.74
N ALA A 263 14.52 -16.34 2.89
CA ALA A 263 15.88 -16.39 3.42
C ALA A 263 16.87 -15.61 2.53
N GLN A 264 16.77 -15.74 1.21
CA GLN A 264 17.61 -14.99 0.26
C GLN A 264 17.36 -13.47 0.32
N ARG A 265 16.11 -13.02 0.48
CA ARG A 265 15.78 -11.60 0.67
C ARG A 265 16.38 -11.06 1.97
N LEU A 266 16.28 -11.80 3.05
CA LEU A 266 16.84 -11.42 4.36
C LEU A 266 18.37 -11.29 4.28
N LEU A 267 19.04 -12.24 3.63
CA LEU A 267 20.48 -12.21 3.42
C LEU A 267 20.91 -11.06 2.50
N ALA A 268 20.18 -10.79 1.43
CA ALA A 268 20.45 -9.68 0.52
C ALA A 268 20.29 -8.30 1.20
N ASP A 269 19.30 -8.15 2.09
CA ASP A 269 19.13 -6.92 2.87
C ASP A 269 20.24 -6.74 3.93
N LEU A 270 20.72 -7.84 4.52
CA LEU A 270 21.84 -7.81 5.47
C LEU A 270 23.21 -7.56 4.80
N GLN A 271 23.34 -7.95 3.53
CA GLN A 271 24.56 -7.77 2.72
C GLN A 271 24.61 -6.43 1.97
N ARG A 272 23.56 -5.63 1.99
CA ARG A 272 23.63 -4.26 1.47
C ARG A 272 24.60 -3.46 2.33
N PRO A 273 25.79 -3.07 1.80
CA PRO A 273 26.68 -2.20 2.54
C PRO A 273 25.91 -0.92 2.86
N SER A 274 25.96 -0.51 4.14
CA SER A 274 25.42 0.78 4.55
C SER A 274 26.17 1.86 3.75
N LYS A 275 25.57 2.30 2.65
CA LYS A 275 26.03 3.49 1.96
C LYS A 275 25.75 4.67 2.89
N ASP A 276 26.85 5.35 3.21
CA ASP A 276 26.90 6.67 3.78
C ASP A 276 26.84 6.82 5.31
N VAL A 277 28.00 6.55 5.92
CA VAL A 277 28.56 7.51 6.90
C VAL A 277 29.93 7.94 6.38
N GLY A 278 29.95 8.86 5.47
CA GLY A 278 31.11 9.53 4.93
C GLY A 278 30.78 10.99 4.71
N GLY A 279 30.86 11.81 5.78
CA GLY A 279 30.75 13.25 5.65
C GLY A 279 31.93 13.84 4.91
N PRO A 280 31.72 14.93 4.19
CA PRO A 280 32.79 15.70 3.58
C PRO A 280 33.42 16.67 4.59
N ARG A 281 34.72 16.81 4.46
CA ARG A 281 35.46 17.96 4.97
C ARG A 281 35.14 19.22 4.16
#